data_bc10288f3df3b68d0609685a072a3c52
#
_entry.id   bc10288f3df3b68d0609685a072a3c52
#
_cell.length_a   1.000
_cell.length_b   1.000
_cell.length_c   1.000
_cell.angle_alpha   90.00
_cell.angle_beta   90.00
_cell.angle_gamma   90.00
#
_symmetry.space_group_name_H-M   'P 1'
#
loop_
_entity.id
_entity.type
_entity.pdbx_description
1 polymer ?
#
loop_
_entity_poly.entity_id
_entity_poly.type
_entity_poly.pdbx_seq_one_letter_code
_entity_poly.pdbx_strand_id
1 'polypeptide(L)'
;MSTLQYKAIDPERLDAMRDQGADEFGNPWKQRTAEGWEPLRCCLRTAREGEDIALISYSPWPQPWDTPWAEAGPVFVCFRRCAGYQTPGEYPMDLRGRFSLLNPFDHAGARAYRHITIVEPGDDYPAAVETVMDQPDVAYLHVRSATAQCFTFEVRPA
;
A
#
# COMPACT_ATOMS: atom_id res chain seq x y z
N MET A 1 -9.90 -14.12 -16.91
CA MET A 1 -9.04 -13.26 -16.05
C MET A 1 -9.84 -12.05 -15.63
N SER A 2 -9.97 -11.84 -14.34
CA SER A 2 -10.62 -10.64 -13.83
C SER A 2 -9.67 -9.45 -13.92
N THR A 3 -10.23 -8.29 -14.25
CA THR A 3 -9.47 -7.04 -14.21
C THR A 3 -9.18 -6.67 -12.75
N LEU A 4 -7.97 -6.28 -12.44
CA LEU A 4 -7.55 -5.89 -11.09
C LEU A 4 -7.39 -4.37 -10.99
N GLN A 5 -7.60 -3.86 -9.79
CA GLN A 5 -7.30 -2.48 -9.43
C GLN A 5 -6.23 -2.45 -8.34
N TYR A 6 -5.24 -1.63 -8.56
CA TYR A 6 -4.12 -1.36 -7.65
C TYR A 6 -4.39 -0.01 -6.98
N LYS A 7 -4.61 -0.03 -5.67
CA LYS A 7 -5.16 1.11 -4.94
C LYS A 7 -4.12 1.71 -4.00
N ALA A 8 -3.74 2.94 -4.28
CA ALA A 8 -3.00 3.79 -3.35
C ALA A 8 -3.88 4.19 -2.16
N ILE A 9 -3.28 4.83 -1.16
CA ILE A 9 -4.05 5.45 -0.07
C ILE A 9 -5.03 6.46 -0.66
N ASP A 10 -6.26 6.45 -0.15
CA ASP A 10 -7.31 7.36 -0.57
C ASP A 10 -6.84 8.82 -0.42
N PRO A 11 -6.82 9.60 -1.51
CA PRO A 11 -6.41 10.99 -1.46
C PRO A 11 -7.23 11.84 -0.48
N GLU A 12 -8.50 11.52 -0.28
CA GLU A 12 -9.37 12.26 0.67
C GLU A 12 -8.90 12.05 2.11
N ARG A 13 -8.47 10.82 2.47
CA ARG A 13 -7.91 10.55 3.79
C ARG A 13 -6.62 11.34 4.02
N LEU A 14 -5.74 11.37 3.02
CA LEU A 14 -4.47 12.12 3.11
C LEU A 14 -4.70 13.62 3.18
N ASP A 15 -5.65 14.15 2.43
CA ASP A 15 -6.00 15.56 2.48
C ASP A 15 -6.54 15.97 3.84
N ALA A 16 -7.38 15.13 4.46
CA ALA A 16 -7.87 15.36 5.82
C ALA A 16 -6.71 15.39 6.84
N MET A 17 -5.73 14.50 6.71
CA MET A 17 -4.54 14.50 7.57
C MET A 17 -3.71 15.76 7.38
N ARG A 18 -3.50 16.20 6.14
CA ARG A 18 -2.77 17.45 5.85
C ARG A 18 -3.48 18.67 6.44
N ASP A 19 -4.79 18.72 6.30
CA ASP A 19 -5.60 19.82 6.84
C ASP A 19 -5.57 19.87 8.37
N GLN A 20 -5.51 18.71 9.03
CA GLN A 20 -5.38 18.61 10.47
C GLN A 20 -3.95 18.83 10.96
N GLY A 21 -2.96 18.65 10.10
CA GLY A 21 -1.55 18.69 10.48
C GLY A 21 -1.09 17.47 11.27
N ALA A 22 -1.81 16.35 11.19
CA ALA A 22 -1.49 15.10 11.88
C ALA A 22 -2.10 13.91 11.14
N ASP A 23 -1.47 12.71 11.30
CA ASP A 23 -2.07 11.48 10.82
C ASP A 23 -3.27 11.05 11.69
N GLU A 24 -3.93 9.96 11.30
CA GLU A 24 -5.12 9.45 11.99
C GLU A 24 -4.83 8.89 13.38
N PHE A 25 -3.57 8.79 13.77
CA PHE A 25 -3.10 8.29 15.07
C PHE A 25 -2.45 9.38 15.93
N GLY A 26 -2.54 10.64 15.50
CA GLY A 26 -2.07 11.78 16.28
C GLY A 26 -0.60 12.16 16.07
N ASN A 27 0.11 11.51 15.14
CA ASN A 27 1.49 11.90 14.84
C ASN A 27 1.49 13.16 13.97
N PRO A 28 2.32 14.17 14.29
CA PRO A 28 2.36 15.40 13.50
C PRO A 28 2.76 15.16 12.05
N TRP A 29 2.11 15.88 11.14
CA TRP A 29 2.45 15.88 9.72
C TRP A 29 3.68 16.74 9.50
N LYS A 30 4.85 16.10 9.43
CA LYS A 30 6.15 16.77 9.35
C LYS A 30 6.84 16.53 8.03
N GLN A 31 7.41 17.58 7.46
CA GLN A 31 8.25 17.46 6.28
C GLN A 31 9.54 16.72 6.60
N ARG A 32 9.90 15.79 5.71
CA ARG A 32 11.18 15.09 5.67
C ARG A 32 11.75 15.21 4.27
N THR A 33 13.07 15.16 4.16
CA THR A 33 13.76 15.14 2.87
C THR A 33 14.02 13.68 2.48
N ALA A 34 13.55 13.27 1.30
CA ALA A 34 13.71 11.92 0.80
C ALA A 34 15.18 11.61 0.47
N GLU A 35 15.60 10.40 0.75
CA GLU A 35 16.91 9.88 0.36
C GLU A 35 16.88 9.30 -1.06
N GLY A 36 15.71 8.95 -1.59
CA GLY A 36 15.52 8.44 -2.95
C GLY A 36 15.19 6.95 -3.04
N TRP A 37 14.93 6.28 -1.90
CA TRP A 37 14.54 4.87 -1.88
C TRP A 37 13.13 4.64 -1.33
N GLU A 38 12.54 5.65 -0.73
CA GLU A 38 11.28 5.53 -0.02
C GLU A 38 10.10 5.27 -0.97
N PRO A 39 9.31 4.22 -0.76
CA PRO A 39 8.10 4.00 -1.56
C PRO A 39 6.98 4.92 -1.07
N LEU A 40 6.41 5.69 -1.99
CA LEU A 40 5.33 6.64 -1.69
C LEU A 40 3.98 5.96 -1.88
N ARG A 41 3.18 5.89 -0.81
CA ARG A 41 1.88 5.17 -0.81
C ARG A 41 0.73 5.99 -1.38
N CYS A 42 0.94 7.27 -1.63
CA CYS A 42 -0.06 8.15 -2.24
C CYS A 42 -0.09 8.08 -3.77
N CYS A 43 1.04 7.81 -4.39
CA CYS A 43 1.18 7.80 -5.86
C CYS A 43 1.89 6.55 -6.40
N LEU A 44 2.28 5.62 -5.53
CA LEU A 44 2.86 4.30 -5.84
C LEU A 44 4.10 4.39 -6.72
N ARG A 45 5.01 5.25 -6.34
CA ARG A 45 6.34 5.38 -6.94
C ARG A 45 7.40 5.51 -5.86
N THR A 46 8.65 5.36 -6.24
CA THR A 46 9.78 5.65 -5.36
C THR A 46 10.01 7.17 -5.31
N ALA A 47 10.27 7.71 -4.12
CA ALA A 47 10.63 9.10 -3.96
C ALA A 47 11.95 9.41 -4.70
N ARG A 48 12.09 10.64 -5.15
CA ARG A 48 13.36 11.13 -5.68
C ARG A 48 14.16 11.74 -4.54
N GLU A 49 15.49 11.60 -4.61
CA GLU A 49 16.37 12.25 -3.65
C GLU A 49 16.06 13.74 -3.57
N GLY A 50 15.90 14.26 -2.37
CA GLY A 50 15.62 15.67 -2.12
C GLY A 50 14.14 16.03 -2.12
N GLU A 51 13.23 15.12 -2.47
CA GLU A 51 11.79 15.37 -2.43
C GLU A 51 11.29 15.60 -1.00
N ASP A 52 10.26 16.45 -0.87
CA ASP A 52 9.55 16.63 0.39
C ASP A 52 8.55 15.48 0.58
N ILE A 53 8.75 14.71 1.64
CA ILE A 53 7.90 13.58 2.01
C ILE A 53 7.47 13.68 3.47
N ALA A 54 6.53 12.87 3.88
CA ALA A 54 6.12 12.69 5.27
C ALA A 54 6.14 11.22 5.64
N LEU A 55 6.44 10.93 6.89
CA LEU A 55 6.29 9.61 7.49
C LEU A 55 5.09 9.65 8.42
N ILE A 56 4.12 8.77 8.17
CA ILE A 56 2.86 8.71 8.94
C ILE A 56 2.62 7.29 9.43
N SER A 57 1.82 7.14 10.48
CA SER A 57 1.18 5.87 10.80
C SER A 57 -0.09 5.74 9.96
N TYR A 58 -0.28 4.59 9.35
CA TYR A 58 -1.41 4.34 8.47
C TYR A 58 -1.96 2.94 8.69
N SER A 59 -3.28 2.81 8.63
CA SER A 59 -3.96 1.52 8.58
C SER A 59 -4.85 1.46 7.34
N PRO A 60 -4.77 0.37 6.54
CA PRO A 60 -5.74 0.14 5.48
C PRO A 60 -7.18 0.00 6.01
N TRP A 61 -7.33 -0.38 7.28
CA TRP A 61 -8.62 -0.46 7.95
C TRP A 61 -8.96 0.85 8.62
N PRO A 62 -10.05 1.54 8.20
CA PRO A 62 -10.46 2.77 8.86
C PRO A 62 -10.92 2.51 10.30
N GLN A 63 -10.69 3.49 11.17
CA GLN A 63 -11.15 3.41 12.56
C GLN A 63 -12.64 3.74 12.67
N PRO A 64 -13.38 3.16 13.64
CA PRO A 64 -12.92 2.16 14.61
C PRO A 64 -12.71 0.80 13.95
N TRP A 65 -11.72 0.03 14.42
CA TRP A 65 -11.44 -1.28 13.88
C TRP A 65 -12.49 -2.30 14.34
N ASP A 66 -12.97 -3.11 13.39
CA ASP A 66 -13.99 -4.14 13.61
C ASP A 66 -13.49 -5.56 13.30
N THR A 67 -12.20 -5.71 13.07
CA THR A 67 -11.56 -6.97 12.72
C THR A 67 -10.27 -7.15 13.52
N PRO A 68 -9.97 -8.40 13.98
CA PRO A 68 -8.72 -8.66 14.71
C PRO A 68 -7.46 -8.58 13.82
N TRP A 69 -7.61 -8.55 12.50
CA TRP A 69 -6.48 -8.42 11.57
C TRP A 69 -6.07 -6.96 11.31
N ALA A 70 -6.84 -5.99 11.79
CA ALA A 70 -6.51 -4.58 11.60
C ALA A 70 -5.22 -4.23 12.32
N GLU A 71 -4.37 -3.48 11.63
CA GLU A 71 -3.09 -3.02 12.17
C GLU A 71 -2.69 -1.71 11.52
N ALA A 72 -1.82 -0.96 12.18
CA ALA A 72 -1.24 0.26 11.66
C ALA A 72 0.28 0.15 11.65
N GLY A 73 0.91 0.85 10.72
CA GLY A 73 2.36 0.90 10.64
C GLY A 73 2.85 2.14 9.89
N PRO A 74 4.17 2.37 9.92
CA PRO A 74 4.76 3.55 9.27
C PRO A 74 4.73 3.41 7.75
N VAL A 75 4.34 4.48 7.07
CA VAL A 75 4.40 4.58 5.60
C VAL A 75 4.86 5.96 5.17
N PHE A 76 5.56 6.03 4.04
CA PHE A 76 5.94 7.29 3.42
C PHE A 76 4.86 7.74 2.43
N VAL A 77 4.63 9.05 2.40
CA VAL A 77 3.72 9.72 1.46
C VAL A 77 4.33 11.05 1.03
N CYS A 78 3.84 11.64 -0.05
CA CYS A 78 4.22 13.00 -0.42
C CYS A 78 3.81 13.97 0.68
N PHE A 79 4.69 14.92 1.02
CA PHE A 79 4.37 15.95 2.01
C PHE A 79 3.24 16.85 1.53
N ARG A 80 3.29 17.28 0.27
CA ARG A 80 2.25 18.07 -0.39
C ARG A 80 1.34 17.18 -1.21
N ARG A 81 0.16 17.68 -1.55
CA ARG A 81 -0.77 16.96 -2.41
C ARG A 81 -0.10 16.57 -3.72
N CYS A 82 -0.33 15.34 -4.15
CA CYS A 82 0.11 14.82 -5.42
C CYS A 82 -1.09 14.39 -6.25
N ALA A 83 -0.84 14.06 -7.54
CA ALA A 83 -1.91 13.62 -8.43
C ALA A 83 -2.48 12.23 -8.10
N GLY A 84 -1.83 11.49 -7.20
CA GLY A 84 -2.20 10.12 -6.88
C GLY A 84 -1.70 9.12 -7.91
N TYR A 85 -2.12 7.86 -7.78
CA TYR A 85 -1.76 6.83 -8.75
C TYR A 85 -2.65 6.92 -9.98
N GLN A 86 -2.06 7.11 -11.16
CA GLN A 86 -2.79 7.46 -12.37
C GLN A 86 -3.18 6.27 -13.25
N THR A 87 -2.65 5.08 -12.99
CA THR A 87 -2.93 3.88 -13.79
C THR A 87 -3.41 2.73 -12.90
N PRO A 88 -4.58 2.85 -12.26
CA PRO A 88 -5.04 1.86 -11.27
C PRO A 88 -5.27 0.46 -11.83
N GLY A 89 -5.38 0.30 -13.14
CA GLY A 89 -5.48 -1.00 -13.81
C GLY A 89 -4.15 -1.70 -14.03
N GLU A 90 -3.04 -1.08 -13.69
CA GLU A 90 -1.70 -1.62 -13.92
C GLU A 90 -0.93 -1.75 -12.60
N TYR A 91 -0.12 -2.81 -12.49
CA TYR A 91 0.81 -2.94 -11.37
C TYR A 91 1.74 -1.72 -11.33
N PRO A 92 1.99 -1.14 -10.13
CA PRO A 92 2.89 0.03 -10.02
C PRO A 92 4.35 -0.39 -10.23
N MET A 93 4.77 -0.44 -11.48
CA MET A 93 6.06 -1.00 -11.90
C MET A 93 7.27 -0.25 -11.34
N ASP A 94 7.10 1.01 -10.92
CA ASP A 94 8.17 1.75 -10.26
C ASP A 94 8.53 1.17 -8.87
N LEU A 95 7.62 0.41 -8.28
CA LEU A 95 7.83 -0.27 -6.99
C LEU A 95 8.31 -1.72 -7.13
N ARG A 96 8.52 -2.21 -8.36
CA ARG A 96 9.09 -3.54 -8.57
C ARG A 96 10.56 -3.58 -8.09
N GLY A 97 11.08 -4.80 -7.92
CA GLY A 97 12.47 -4.97 -7.50
C GLY A 97 12.68 -4.94 -5.99
N ARG A 98 11.60 -4.92 -5.23
CA ARG A 98 11.60 -4.98 -3.77
C ARG A 98 11.06 -6.34 -3.32
N PHE A 99 11.63 -6.91 -2.27
CA PHE A 99 11.01 -8.06 -1.61
C PHE A 99 9.63 -7.66 -1.12
N SER A 100 8.59 -8.29 -1.66
CA SER A 100 7.21 -7.98 -1.35
C SER A 100 6.50 -9.18 -0.77
N LEU A 101 5.60 -8.94 0.18
CA LEU A 101 4.70 -9.93 0.75
C LEU A 101 3.30 -9.66 0.19
N LEU A 102 2.72 -10.67 -0.44
CA LEU A 102 1.31 -10.66 -0.83
C LEU A 102 0.51 -11.25 0.32
N ASN A 103 -0.33 -10.42 0.94
CA ASN A 103 -1.09 -10.76 2.13
C ASN A 103 -2.58 -10.75 1.78
N PRO A 104 -3.14 -11.90 1.35
CA PRO A 104 -4.53 -11.96 0.89
C PRO A 104 -5.53 -12.11 2.02
N PHE A 105 -6.76 -11.68 1.73
CA PHE A 105 -7.92 -11.77 2.62
C PHE A 105 -9.07 -12.42 1.87
N ASP A 106 -9.87 -13.21 2.58
CA ASP A 106 -11.03 -13.91 2.03
C ASP A 106 -12.27 -13.01 1.96
N HIS A 107 -13.38 -13.57 1.49
CA HIS A 107 -14.64 -12.85 1.36
C HIS A 107 -15.30 -12.47 2.70
N ALA A 108 -14.85 -13.04 3.80
CA ALA A 108 -15.27 -12.67 5.17
C ALA A 108 -14.31 -11.65 5.82
N GLY A 109 -13.24 -11.26 5.13
CA GLY A 109 -12.24 -10.33 5.65
C GLY A 109 -11.17 -10.97 6.52
N ALA A 110 -11.14 -12.29 6.63
CA ALA A 110 -10.09 -13.00 7.35
C ALA A 110 -8.85 -13.19 6.46
N ARG A 111 -7.69 -13.22 7.08
CA ARG A 111 -6.44 -13.47 6.35
C ARG A 111 -6.43 -14.88 5.75
N ALA A 112 -6.18 -14.97 4.46
CA ALA A 112 -6.09 -16.24 3.75
C ALA A 112 -4.66 -16.78 3.81
N TYR A 113 -4.27 -17.28 4.96
CA TYR A 113 -2.87 -17.63 5.29
C TYR A 113 -2.21 -18.57 4.29
N ARG A 114 -2.96 -19.53 3.72
CA ARG A 114 -2.41 -20.52 2.78
C ARG A 114 -1.98 -19.93 1.44
N HIS A 115 -2.42 -18.72 1.12
CA HIS A 115 -2.09 -18.05 -0.13
C HIS A 115 -1.09 -16.91 0.04
N ILE A 116 -0.54 -16.72 1.25
CA ILE A 116 0.51 -15.74 1.49
C ILE A 116 1.71 -16.11 0.62
N THR A 117 2.21 -15.14 -0.13
CA THR A 117 3.27 -15.35 -1.11
C THR A 117 4.33 -14.26 -0.99
N ILE A 118 5.61 -14.65 -1.01
CA ILE A 118 6.71 -13.71 -1.10
C ILE A 118 7.11 -13.58 -2.56
N VAL A 119 7.27 -12.35 -3.03
CA VAL A 119 7.75 -12.03 -4.37
C VAL A 119 9.15 -11.44 -4.24
N GLU A 120 10.12 -12.07 -4.90
CA GLU A 120 11.51 -11.67 -4.84
C GLU A 120 11.88 -10.75 -6.01
N PRO A 121 12.92 -9.89 -5.84
CA PRO A 121 13.43 -9.11 -6.97
C PRO A 121 13.78 -10.03 -8.16
N GLY A 122 13.29 -9.67 -9.35
CA GLY A 122 13.46 -10.47 -10.55
C GLY A 122 12.25 -11.33 -10.91
N ASP A 123 11.33 -11.56 -9.99
CA ASP A 123 10.07 -12.25 -10.27
C ASP A 123 9.12 -11.36 -11.10
N ASP A 124 8.15 -12.01 -11.72
CA ASP A 124 7.06 -11.32 -12.42
C ASP A 124 6.00 -10.89 -11.38
N TYR A 125 6.08 -9.63 -10.93
CA TYR A 125 5.19 -9.11 -9.90
C TYR A 125 3.71 -9.13 -10.31
N PRO A 126 3.32 -8.67 -11.50
CA PRO A 126 1.93 -8.76 -11.94
C PRO A 126 1.42 -10.20 -11.96
N ALA A 127 2.20 -11.13 -12.48
CA ALA A 127 1.80 -12.55 -12.56
C ALA A 127 1.63 -13.17 -11.17
N ALA A 128 2.49 -12.82 -10.22
CA ALA A 128 2.38 -13.30 -8.84
C ALA A 128 1.07 -12.81 -8.18
N VAL A 129 0.75 -11.53 -8.37
CA VAL A 129 -0.51 -10.95 -7.87
C VAL A 129 -1.72 -11.64 -8.50
N GLU A 130 -1.72 -11.81 -9.82
CA GLU A 130 -2.80 -12.49 -10.54
C GLU A 130 -3.00 -13.92 -10.03
N THR A 131 -1.91 -14.66 -9.81
CA THR A 131 -1.97 -16.02 -9.30
C THR A 131 -2.67 -16.10 -7.95
N VAL A 132 -2.39 -15.16 -7.05
CA VAL A 132 -3.04 -15.13 -5.73
C VAL A 132 -4.49 -14.67 -5.86
N MET A 133 -4.76 -13.66 -6.66
CA MET A 133 -6.12 -13.12 -6.83
C MET A 133 -7.05 -14.08 -7.58
N ASP A 134 -6.51 -15.02 -8.35
CA ASP A 134 -7.30 -16.05 -9.05
C ASP A 134 -7.77 -17.19 -8.13
N GLN A 135 -7.30 -17.22 -6.88
CA GLN A 135 -7.79 -18.20 -5.91
C GLN A 135 -9.24 -17.90 -5.54
N PRO A 136 -10.14 -18.90 -5.57
CA PRO A 136 -11.58 -18.64 -5.41
C PRO A 136 -11.98 -18.12 -4.03
N ASP A 137 -11.15 -18.35 -3.02
CA ASP A 137 -11.38 -17.85 -1.67
C ASP A 137 -10.67 -16.53 -1.35
N VAL A 138 -9.98 -15.91 -2.32
CA VAL A 138 -9.34 -14.62 -2.14
C VAL A 138 -10.23 -13.50 -2.67
N ALA A 139 -10.56 -12.55 -1.80
CA ALA A 139 -11.36 -11.37 -2.16
C ALA A 139 -10.51 -10.16 -2.51
N TYR A 140 -9.41 -9.96 -1.80
CA TYR A 140 -8.47 -8.86 -2.03
C TYR A 140 -7.13 -9.19 -1.39
N LEU A 141 -6.10 -8.43 -1.69
CA LEU A 141 -4.82 -8.56 -1.01
C LEU A 141 -4.17 -7.21 -0.71
N HIS A 142 -3.32 -7.22 0.30
CA HIS A 142 -2.40 -6.13 0.57
C HIS A 142 -1.00 -6.54 0.14
N VAL A 143 -0.34 -5.66 -0.61
CA VAL A 143 1.09 -5.79 -0.87
C VAL A 143 1.83 -5.07 0.25
N ARG A 144 2.79 -5.75 0.85
CA ARG A 144 3.60 -5.24 1.95
C ARG A 144 5.07 -5.38 1.61
N SER A 145 5.92 -4.56 2.22
CA SER A 145 7.36 -4.82 2.21
C SER A 145 7.63 -6.09 3.00
N ALA A 146 8.34 -7.07 2.41
CA ALA A 146 8.71 -8.29 3.13
C ALA A 146 9.80 -8.03 4.17
N THR A 147 10.61 -6.99 4.00
CA THR A 147 11.70 -6.64 4.93
C THR A 147 11.25 -5.69 6.04
N ALA A 148 10.66 -4.54 5.67
CA ALA A 148 10.18 -3.56 6.64
C ALA A 148 8.78 -3.87 7.16
N GLN A 149 8.04 -4.75 6.48
CA GLN A 149 6.68 -5.22 6.82
C GLN A 149 5.60 -4.13 6.78
N CYS A 150 5.89 -3.01 6.14
CA CYS A 150 4.94 -1.92 5.99
C CYS A 150 4.00 -2.15 4.82
N PHE A 151 2.74 -1.71 4.97
CA PHE A 151 1.77 -1.68 3.88
C PHE A 151 2.28 -0.85 2.70
N THR A 152 2.04 -1.30 1.49
CA THR A 152 2.40 -0.57 0.27
C THR A 152 1.16 -0.16 -0.54
N PHE A 153 0.35 -1.12 -0.95
CA PHE A 153 -0.92 -0.84 -1.65
C PHE A 153 -1.87 -2.03 -1.55
N GLU A 154 -3.12 -1.79 -1.93
CA GLU A 154 -4.16 -2.81 -1.96
C GLU A 154 -4.48 -3.22 -3.39
N VAL A 155 -4.82 -4.49 -3.59
CA VAL A 155 -5.28 -5.01 -4.88
C VAL A 155 -6.67 -5.60 -4.69
N ARG A 156 -7.60 -5.18 -5.54
CA ARG A 156 -8.99 -5.66 -5.57
C ARG A 156 -9.42 -6.01 -6.99
N PRO A 157 -10.44 -6.85 -7.15
CA PRO A 157 -11.15 -6.93 -8.43
C PRO A 157 -11.72 -5.56 -8.79
N ALA A 158 -11.67 -5.23 -10.08
CA ALA A 158 -12.22 -3.99 -10.60
C ALA A 158 -13.76 -3.99 -10.60
#